data_c6850231b4cbab647964a71cfe33579c
#
_entry.id   c6850231b4cbab647964a71cfe33579c
#
_cell.length_a   1.000
_cell.length_b   1.000
_cell.length_c   1.000
_cell.angle_alpha   90.00
_cell.angle_beta   90.00
_cell.angle_gamma   90.00
#
_symmetry.space_group_name_H-M   'P 1'
#
loop_
_entity.id
_entity.type
_entity.pdbx_description
1 polymer ?
#
loop_
_entity_poly.entity_id
_entity_poly.type
_entity_poly.pdbx_seq_one_letter_code
_entity_poly.pdbx_strand_id
1 'polypeptide(L)'
;MSWIVKVGKQGKKIVKKLITPAEKHYVGYTRRIERVHTTRRICAMTFDDGPMGLPASPDRFDGRTLTDVLLDTLAQYGARGSFDVIGDTSANYPDEAGKLGSAAWGGVRFDHYPDIHCDEQGGAEHNDRLIRRMLAEGHQITNHGYRHIIFGKKPFVYGAREYLPGFDAAVEDLTRLHTLMQTRYGYTMPPAPPPHYVDKMTGGFTSYDVYDHMGYQYMAASFDGAGWLPSTESDPEAALQAEIRAMVEPMRKALEKDPDFFCGQIIFQKDGYNMAKRTPVAFALGEQLALLQEYGYQVVPVGELLAESPFADVGRDEPLFDRLTALAQQRAIVFSDNRLRLDDPMTVGELAMLLAPKAETITRRVAQLRRIGRAGAYDGAMAWCRENGLVSEAAHPADHVTALPEAWFVPTDSFTRRDVYAAFRMDRL
;
A
#
# COMPACT_ATOMS: atom_id res chain seq x y z
N MET A 1 -8.06 39.43 5.74
CA MET A 1 -8.26 38.02 5.34
C MET A 1 -6.96 37.24 4.96
N SER A 2 -5.84 37.88 4.61
CA SER A 2 -4.61 37.19 4.20
C SER A 2 -3.80 36.53 5.33
N TRP A 3 -3.94 37.00 6.55
CA TRP A 3 -3.15 36.52 7.69
C TRP A 3 -3.65 35.17 8.26
N ILE A 4 -4.96 35.00 8.30
CA ILE A 4 -5.60 33.73 8.78
C ILE A 4 -5.30 32.57 7.84
N VAL A 5 -5.19 32.82 6.53
CA VAL A 5 -4.83 31.78 5.53
C VAL A 5 -3.35 31.38 5.63
N LYS A 6 -2.46 32.32 5.98
CA LYS A 6 -1.03 32.03 6.20
C LYS A 6 -0.76 31.21 7.47
N VAL A 7 -1.46 31.54 8.56
CA VAL A 7 -1.38 30.80 9.82
C VAL A 7 -1.95 29.39 9.63
N GLY A 8 -3.05 29.24 8.89
CA GLY A 8 -3.61 27.93 8.55
C GLY A 8 -2.66 27.04 7.72
N LYS A 9 -1.92 27.62 6.77
CA LYS A 9 -0.92 26.87 5.97
C LYS A 9 0.35 26.52 6.77
N GLN A 10 0.81 27.42 7.62
CA GLN A 10 1.93 27.13 8.55
C GLN A 10 1.51 26.16 9.65
N GLY A 11 0.32 26.33 10.23
CA GLY A 11 -0.25 25.39 11.19
C GLY A 11 -0.42 23.99 10.59
N LYS A 12 -0.92 23.87 9.35
CA LYS A 12 -0.97 22.58 8.63
C LYS A 12 0.42 21.98 8.35
N LYS A 13 1.43 22.80 8.06
CA LYS A 13 2.82 22.33 7.90
C LYS A 13 3.45 21.90 9.22
N ILE A 14 3.21 22.63 10.31
CA ILE A 14 3.70 22.30 11.64
C ILE A 14 2.98 21.05 12.16
N VAL A 15 1.67 20.97 12.02
CA VAL A 15 0.87 19.80 12.36
C VAL A 15 1.23 18.60 11.48
N LYS A 16 1.50 18.80 10.19
CA LYS A 16 1.98 17.73 9.30
C LYS A 16 3.41 17.29 9.67
N LYS A 17 4.25 18.18 10.22
CA LYS A 17 5.60 17.88 10.72
C LYS A 17 5.59 17.23 12.11
N LEU A 18 4.57 17.53 12.94
CA LEU A 18 4.35 16.92 14.25
C LEU A 18 3.56 15.59 14.17
N ILE A 19 2.74 15.40 13.13
CA ILE A 19 1.87 14.23 12.90
C ILE A 19 2.43 13.33 11.80
N THR A 20 3.37 13.82 10.97
CA THR A 20 4.21 12.91 10.20
C THR A 20 5.17 12.33 11.21
N PRO A 21 4.97 11.11 11.69
CA PRO A 21 5.90 10.54 12.63
C PRO A 21 7.26 10.52 11.95
N ALA A 22 8.28 10.86 12.69
CA ALA A 22 9.63 10.42 12.38
C ALA A 22 9.71 8.88 12.20
N GLU A 23 8.64 8.20 12.49
CA GLU A 23 8.38 6.78 12.41
C GLU A 23 7.49 6.43 11.22
N LYS A 24 7.85 6.82 10.03
CA LYS A 24 7.62 6.00 8.85
C LYS A 24 8.56 4.79 8.91
N HIS A 25 9.04 4.47 10.10
CA HIS A 25 9.94 3.36 10.28
C HIS A 25 9.08 2.11 10.45
N TYR A 26 9.34 1.22 9.56
CA TYR A 26 8.94 -0.15 9.61
C TYR A 26 9.23 -0.76 10.99
N VAL A 27 8.31 -1.51 11.50
CA VAL A 27 8.38 -2.10 12.84
C VAL A 27 8.13 -3.61 12.84
N GLY A 28 7.79 -4.20 11.72
CA GLY A 28 7.71 -5.64 11.44
C GLY A 28 8.74 -6.04 10.39
N TYR A 29 8.49 -7.13 9.67
CA TYR A 29 9.41 -7.65 8.63
C TYR A 29 8.91 -7.40 7.19
N THR A 30 7.68 -6.93 7.02
CA THR A 30 7.11 -6.60 5.72
C THR A 30 7.54 -5.21 5.28
N ARG A 31 8.03 -5.10 4.06
CA ARG A 31 8.39 -3.82 3.43
C ARG A 31 7.17 -3.16 2.81
N ARG A 32 7.18 -1.84 2.80
CA ARG A 32 6.28 -1.07 1.95
C ARG A 32 6.91 -0.92 0.56
N ILE A 33 6.26 -1.44 -0.46
CA ILE A 33 6.66 -1.30 -1.85
C ILE A 33 5.79 -0.23 -2.51
N GLU A 34 6.41 0.83 -3.01
CA GLU A 34 5.74 1.92 -3.73
C GLU A 34 6.14 1.94 -5.20
N ARG A 35 7.32 1.44 -5.52
CA ARG A 35 7.84 1.27 -6.86
C ARG A 35 8.94 0.21 -6.86
N VAL A 36 9.26 -0.30 -8.05
CA VAL A 36 10.38 -1.23 -8.23
C VAL A 36 11.40 -0.64 -9.19
N HIS A 37 12.63 -1.13 -9.14
CA HIS A 37 13.65 -0.80 -10.12
C HIS A 37 13.42 -1.63 -11.39
N THR A 38 13.28 -0.96 -12.52
CA THR A 38 13.26 -1.58 -13.85
C THR A 38 13.68 -0.56 -14.90
N THR A 39 14.38 -1.03 -15.92
CA THR A 39 14.72 -0.26 -17.12
C THR A 39 13.68 -0.46 -18.23
N ARG A 40 12.74 -1.37 -18.04
CA ARG A 40 11.63 -1.60 -18.97
C ARG A 40 10.55 -0.56 -18.74
N ARG A 41 9.87 -0.15 -19.81
CA ARG A 41 8.69 0.72 -19.71
C ARG A 41 7.46 -0.09 -19.32
N ILE A 42 7.45 -0.55 -18.08
CA ILE A 42 6.32 -1.21 -17.44
C ILE A 42 5.95 -0.46 -16.15
N CYS A 43 4.66 -0.37 -15.89
CA CYS A 43 4.10 0.14 -14.65
C CYS A 43 2.90 -0.73 -14.24
N ALA A 44 2.41 -0.57 -13.02
CA ALA A 44 1.19 -1.21 -12.57
C ALA A 44 0.10 -0.17 -12.31
N MET A 45 -1.15 -0.57 -12.49
CA MET A 45 -2.32 0.17 -12.01
C MET A 45 -3.05 -0.67 -10.98
N THR A 46 -3.37 -0.08 -9.82
CA THR A 46 -4.26 -0.65 -8.81
C THR A 46 -5.63 0.00 -8.88
N PHE A 47 -6.67 -0.77 -8.61
CA PHE A 47 -8.07 -0.35 -8.61
C PHE A 47 -8.66 -0.70 -7.26
N ASP A 48 -8.75 0.31 -6.38
CA ASP A 48 -9.13 0.13 -4.99
C ASP A 48 -10.65 0.23 -4.80
N ASP A 49 -11.16 -0.44 -3.77
CA ASP A 49 -12.53 -0.38 -3.24
C ASP A 49 -13.59 -1.20 -4.02
N GLY A 50 -13.22 -1.89 -5.10
CA GLY A 50 -14.12 -2.72 -5.89
C GLY A 50 -14.31 -4.17 -5.36
N PRO A 51 -14.96 -5.03 -6.14
CA PRO A 51 -15.63 -4.73 -7.40
C PRO A 51 -16.93 -3.96 -7.21
N MET A 52 -17.24 -3.07 -8.15
CA MET A 52 -18.42 -2.22 -8.12
C MET A 52 -19.45 -2.68 -9.14
N GLY A 53 -20.53 -3.30 -8.65
CA GLY A 53 -21.65 -3.79 -9.45
C GLY A 53 -22.67 -2.72 -9.85
N LEU A 54 -22.51 -1.47 -9.37
CA LEU A 54 -23.34 -0.35 -9.77
C LEU A 54 -22.95 0.17 -11.16
N PRO A 55 -23.90 0.80 -11.90
CA PRO A 55 -23.62 1.38 -13.22
C PRO A 55 -22.48 2.39 -13.18
N ALA A 56 -21.62 2.36 -14.19
CA ALA A 56 -20.54 3.34 -14.33
C ALA A 56 -21.05 4.79 -14.49
N SER A 57 -22.25 4.95 -15.05
CA SER A 57 -22.97 6.22 -15.15
C SER A 57 -24.45 5.92 -15.33
N PRO A 58 -25.36 6.78 -14.82
CA PRO A 58 -26.80 6.60 -15.00
C PRO A 58 -27.27 6.58 -16.43
N ASP A 59 -26.59 7.32 -17.30
CA ASP A 59 -27.00 7.62 -18.69
C ASP A 59 -25.95 7.30 -19.75
N ARG A 60 -24.80 6.76 -19.34
CA ARG A 60 -23.72 6.38 -20.25
C ARG A 60 -23.29 4.93 -19.99
N PHE A 61 -22.52 4.37 -20.91
CA PHE A 61 -22.05 2.98 -20.86
C PHE A 61 -23.16 1.91 -20.86
N ASP A 62 -24.35 2.22 -21.38
CA ASP A 62 -25.48 1.29 -21.55
C ASP A 62 -25.86 0.53 -20.27
N GLY A 63 -25.73 1.18 -19.10
CA GLY A 63 -26.02 0.59 -17.80
C GLY A 63 -25.00 -0.45 -17.32
N ARG A 64 -23.84 -0.53 -18.00
CA ARG A 64 -22.75 -1.44 -17.60
C ARG A 64 -22.18 -1.03 -16.26
N THR A 65 -21.79 -2.03 -15.46
CA THR A 65 -21.20 -1.77 -14.14
C THR A 65 -19.86 -1.05 -14.27
N LEU A 66 -19.47 -0.29 -13.25
CA LEU A 66 -18.19 0.41 -13.26
C LEU A 66 -17.03 -0.57 -13.52
N THR A 67 -16.97 -1.64 -12.76
CA THR A 67 -15.90 -2.64 -12.92
C THR A 67 -15.88 -3.26 -14.32
N ASP A 68 -17.07 -3.53 -14.95
CA ASP A 68 -17.09 -3.99 -16.35
C ASP A 68 -16.47 -2.99 -17.31
N VAL A 69 -16.78 -1.71 -17.13
CA VAL A 69 -16.22 -0.64 -18.00
C VAL A 69 -14.70 -0.56 -17.83
N LEU A 70 -14.19 -0.70 -16.60
CA LEU A 70 -12.75 -0.71 -16.34
C LEU A 70 -12.07 -1.91 -17.00
N LEU A 71 -12.65 -3.11 -16.86
CA LEU A 71 -12.12 -4.35 -17.46
C LEU A 71 -12.10 -4.27 -18.99
N ASP A 72 -13.19 -3.79 -19.62
CA ASP A 72 -13.23 -3.62 -21.07
C ASP A 72 -12.21 -2.60 -21.57
N THR A 73 -12.04 -1.50 -20.82
CA THR A 73 -11.05 -0.48 -21.17
C THR A 73 -9.63 -1.05 -21.06
N LEU A 74 -9.32 -1.79 -20.00
CA LEU A 74 -8.03 -2.46 -19.86
C LEU A 74 -7.80 -3.45 -21.03
N ALA A 75 -8.80 -4.28 -21.35
CA ALA A 75 -8.71 -5.24 -22.45
C ALA A 75 -8.47 -4.56 -23.81
N GLN A 76 -9.11 -3.41 -24.08
CA GLN A 76 -8.92 -2.63 -25.31
C GLN A 76 -7.46 -2.22 -25.51
N TYR A 77 -6.74 -1.93 -24.45
CA TYR A 77 -5.32 -1.52 -24.49
C TYR A 77 -4.35 -2.68 -24.21
N GLY A 78 -4.82 -3.92 -24.10
CA GLY A 78 -4.00 -5.08 -23.76
C GLY A 78 -3.35 -4.95 -22.36
N ALA A 79 -3.95 -4.16 -21.49
CA ALA A 79 -3.47 -3.88 -20.14
C ALA A 79 -4.09 -4.85 -19.13
N ARG A 80 -3.34 -5.18 -18.07
CA ARG A 80 -3.84 -5.94 -16.94
C ARG A 80 -3.52 -5.19 -15.65
N GLY A 81 -4.52 -5.03 -14.77
CA GLY A 81 -4.39 -4.32 -13.51
C GLY A 81 -4.39 -5.23 -12.28
N SER A 82 -4.20 -4.63 -11.13
CA SER A 82 -4.44 -5.26 -9.83
C SER A 82 -5.65 -4.62 -9.18
N PHE A 83 -6.63 -5.42 -8.80
CA PHE A 83 -7.85 -4.97 -8.15
C PHE A 83 -7.74 -5.23 -6.65
N ASP A 84 -7.72 -4.17 -5.87
CA ASP A 84 -7.67 -4.19 -4.42
C ASP A 84 -9.11 -4.31 -3.90
N VAL A 85 -9.58 -5.56 -3.87
CA VAL A 85 -11.00 -5.84 -3.64
C VAL A 85 -11.36 -5.82 -2.16
N ILE A 86 -12.61 -5.48 -1.89
CA ILE A 86 -13.27 -5.59 -0.59
C ILE A 86 -14.25 -6.75 -0.57
N GLY A 87 -14.66 -7.20 0.61
CA GLY A 87 -15.60 -8.32 0.76
C GLY A 87 -17.05 -7.89 0.69
N ASP A 88 -17.50 -7.23 1.75
CA ASP A 88 -18.88 -6.81 1.94
C ASP A 88 -18.93 -5.61 2.91
N THR A 89 -19.56 -4.53 2.48
CA THR A 89 -19.74 -3.31 3.26
C THR A 89 -21.18 -3.12 3.79
N SER A 90 -22.08 -4.03 3.48
CA SER A 90 -23.52 -3.89 3.77
C SER A 90 -23.85 -3.68 5.25
N ALA A 91 -23.01 -4.19 6.15
CA ALA A 91 -23.17 -4.06 7.59
C ALA A 91 -22.32 -2.95 8.23
N ASN A 92 -21.53 -2.18 7.46
CA ASN A 92 -20.57 -1.24 8.02
C ASN A 92 -21.22 0.01 8.60
N TYR A 93 -22.32 0.43 8.02
CA TYR A 93 -22.96 1.69 8.28
C TYR A 93 -24.47 1.45 8.42
N PRO A 94 -24.93 1.02 9.60
CA PRO A 94 -26.36 0.86 9.81
C PRO A 94 -27.05 2.23 9.71
N ASP A 95 -27.95 2.37 8.77
CA ASP A 95 -28.83 3.53 8.58
C ASP A 95 -28.11 4.88 8.53
N GLU A 96 -28.30 5.65 9.59
CA GLU A 96 -27.85 7.03 9.67
C GLU A 96 -26.33 7.19 9.68
N ALA A 97 -25.61 6.19 10.15
CA ALA A 97 -24.17 6.22 10.18
C ALA A 97 -23.57 6.30 8.75
N GLY A 98 -24.24 5.73 7.77
CA GLY A 98 -23.84 5.78 6.37
C GLY A 98 -24.23 7.05 5.63
N LYS A 99 -25.01 7.94 6.23
CA LYS A 99 -25.45 9.18 5.55
C LYS A 99 -24.37 10.23 5.54
N LEU A 100 -24.10 10.75 4.36
CA LEU A 100 -23.15 11.83 4.14
C LEU A 100 -23.47 13.03 5.03
N GLY A 101 -22.46 13.49 5.78
CA GLY A 101 -22.60 14.64 6.69
C GLY A 101 -23.37 14.37 7.98
N SER A 102 -23.74 13.10 8.26
CA SER A 102 -24.39 12.75 9.53
C SER A 102 -23.45 12.95 10.73
N ALA A 103 -24.04 13.15 11.92
CA ALA A 103 -23.28 13.28 13.16
C ALA A 103 -22.47 12.03 13.50
N ALA A 104 -22.95 10.85 13.12
CA ALA A 104 -22.23 9.57 13.28
C ALA A 104 -20.92 9.53 12.51
N TRP A 105 -20.79 10.33 11.47
CA TRP A 105 -19.58 10.51 10.66
C TRP A 105 -18.70 11.67 11.15
N GLY A 106 -19.02 12.29 12.27
CA GLY A 106 -18.30 13.45 12.77
C GLY A 106 -18.36 14.67 11.85
N GLY A 107 -19.42 14.80 11.06
CA GLY A 107 -19.57 15.85 10.06
C GLY A 107 -18.71 15.66 8.81
N VAL A 108 -17.99 14.56 8.66
CA VAL A 108 -17.25 14.22 7.45
C VAL A 108 -18.22 14.03 6.29
N ARG A 109 -18.03 14.78 5.22
CA ARG A 109 -18.97 14.83 4.09
C ARG A 109 -18.69 13.79 3.03
N PHE A 110 -17.78 12.86 3.26
CA PHE A 110 -17.50 11.87 2.27
C PHE A 110 -17.09 10.54 2.87
N ASP A 111 -17.68 9.57 2.29
CA ASP A 111 -17.30 8.19 2.35
C ASP A 111 -17.06 7.69 0.93
N HIS A 112 -16.38 6.57 0.81
CA HIS A 112 -16.21 5.89 -0.47
C HIS A 112 -17.56 5.43 -1.04
N TYR A 113 -18.54 5.22 -0.18
CA TYR A 113 -19.87 4.74 -0.53
C TYR A 113 -20.96 5.56 0.16
N PRO A 114 -21.12 6.84 -0.20
CA PRO A 114 -22.04 7.72 0.52
C PRO A 114 -23.52 7.29 0.48
N ASP A 115 -23.91 6.45 -0.48
CA ASP A 115 -25.28 5.96 -0.64
C ASP A 115 -25.43 4.45 -0.61
N ILE A 116 -24.34 3.72 -0.36
CA ILE A 116 -24.32 2.26 -0.48
C ILE A 116 -23.88 1.57 0.81
N HIS A 117 -24.14 2.21 1.90
CA HIS A 117 -23.85 1.69 3.24
C HIS A 117 -24.53 0.36 3.55
N CYS A 118 -25.59 0.03 2.84
CA CYS A 118 -26.24 -1.28 2.85
C CYS A 118 -26.11 -1.94 1.49
N ASP A 119 -24.93 -1.85 0.88
CA ASP A 119 -24.78 -2.17 -0.52
C ASP A 119 -24.64 -3.66 -0.78
N GLU A 120 -25.62 -4.19 -1.45
CA GLU A 120 -25.61 -5.52 -2.02
C GLU A 120 -24.96 -5.56 -3.42
N GLN A 121 -24.34 -4.49 -3.88
CA GLN A 121 -23.77 -4.34 -5.22
C GLN A 121 -22.28 -4.08 -5.23
N GLY A 122 -21.68 -3.77 -4.09
CA GLY A 122 -20.23 -3.61 -3.92
C GLY A 122 -19.59 -4.81 -3.22
N GLY A 123 -18.34 -5.07 -3.55
CA GLY A 123 -17.54 -6.11 -2.92
C GLY A 123 -17.69 -7.52 -3.51
N ALA A 124 -16.78 -8.39 -3.11
CA ALA A 124 -16.63 -9.73 -3.67
C ALA A 124 -17.79 -10.68 -3.34
N GLU A 125 -18.48 -10.47 -2.20
CA GLU A 125 -19.63 -11.31 -1.83
C GLU A 125 -20.77 -11.23 -2.84
N HIS A 126 -20.99 -10.06 -3.40
CA HIS A 126 -22.15 -9.76 -4.25
C HIS A 126 -21.82 -9.78 -5.75
N ASN A 127 -20.53 -9.89 -6.12
CA ASN A 127 -20.05 -9.72 -7.50
C ASN A 127 -19.28 -10.94 -8.02
N ASP A 128 -19.80 -12.16 -7.83
CA ASP A 128 -19.16 -13.40 -8.30
C ASP A 128 -18.76 -13.34 -9.78
N ARG A 129 -19.62 -12.82 -10.64
CA ARG A 129 -19.36 -12.67 -12.06
C ARG A 129 -18.14 -11.77 -12.36
N LEU A 130 -18.02 -10.64 -11.66
CA LEU A 130 -16.92 -9.70 -11.85
C LEU A 130 -15.61 -10.29 -11.36
N ILE A 131 -15.60 -10.96 -10.22
CA ILE A 131 -14.41 -11.66 -9.70
C ILE A 131 -13.94 -12.72 -10.70
N ARG A 132 -14.85 -13.57 -11.20
CA ARG A 132 -14.48 -14.58 -12.20
C ARG A 132 -13.96 -13.97 -13.48
N ARG A 133 -14.53 -12.84 -13.91
CA ARG A 133 -14.07 -12.10 -15.08
C ARG A 133 -12.65 -11.56 -14.88
N MET A 134 -12.37 -10.90 -13.75
CA MET A 134 -11.02 -10.43 -13.41
C MET A 134 -9.99 -11.55 -13.50
N LEU A 135 -10.29 -12.70 -12.89
CA LEU A 135 -9.37 -13.85 -12.88
C LEU A 135 -9.19 -14.43 -14.29
N ALA A 136 -10.27 -14.57 -15.06
CA ALA A 136 -10.22 -15.12 -16.41
C ALA A 136 -9.45 -14.23 -17.40
N GLU A 137 -9.50 -12.91 -17.22
CA GLU A 137 -8.77 -11.93 -18.02
C GLU A 137 -7.32 -11.71 -17.54
N GLY A 138 -6.89 -12.44 -16.50
CA GLY A 138 -5.50 -12.40 -16.02
C GLY A 138 -5.15 -11.18 -15.17
N HIS A 139 -6.16 -10.50 -14.61
CA HIS A 139 -5.95 -9.48 -13.61
C HIS A 139 -5.55 -10.09 -12.27
N GLN A 140 -4.83 -9.36 -11.46
CA GLN A 140 -4.50 -9.73 -10.09
C GLN A 140 -5.58 -9.20 -9.14
N ILE A 141 -5.95 -10.00 -8.14
CA ILE A 141 -6.83 -9.56 -7.05
C ILE A 141 -6.05 -9.52 -5.76
N THR A 142 -6.15 -8.43 -5.03
CA THR A 142 -5.49 -8.23 -3.74
C THR A 142 -6.50 -7.91 -2.65
N ASN A 143 -6.08 -7.97 -1.39
CA ASN A 143 -6.95 -7.89 -0.23
C ASN A 143 -7.00 -6.48 0.35
N HIS A 144 -8.10 -5.77 0.13
CA HIS A 144 -8.32 -4.41 0.67
C HIS A 144 -9.18 -4.39 1.95
N GLY A 145 -9.25 -5.52 2.64
CA GLY A 145 -10.11 -5.73 3.81
C GLY A 145 -11.50 -6.23 3.44
N TYR A 146 -12.09 -7.04 4.31
CA TYR A 146 -13.42 -7.57 4.04
C TYR A 146 -14.50 -6.49 4.15
N ARG A 147 -14.44 -5.68 5.21
CA ARG A 147 -15.41 -4.63 5.50
C ARG A 147 -15.01 -3.24 5.02
N HIS A 148 -13.84 -3.09 4.42
CA HIS A 148 -13.27 -1.79 4.06
C HIS A 148 -13.21 -0.80 5.25
N ILE A 149 -12.94 -1.31 6.46
CA ILE A 149 -12.81 -0.50 7.67
C ILE A 149 -11.34 -0.20 7.92
N ILE A 150 -11.03 1.05 8.24
CA ILE A 150 -9.65 1.48 8.54
C ILE A 150 -9.06 0.68 9.69
N PHE A 151 -7.78 0.33 9.58
CA PHE A 151 -7.06 -0.43 10.62
C PHE A 151 -6.83 0.35 11.89
N GLY A 152 -6.79 1.67 11.81
CA GLY A 152 -6.57 2.53 12.95
C GLY A 152 -7.24 3.87 12.81
N LYS A 153 -7.40 4.55 13.94
CA LYS A 153 -8.06 5.86 13.98
C LYS A 153 -7.16 6.93 13.37
N LYS A 154 -7.64 7.59 12.32
CA LYS A 154 -7.00 8.77 11.74
C LYS A 154 -7.64 10.02 12.38
N PRO A 155 -6.97 10.70 13.31
CA PRO A 155 -7.50 11.90 13.92
C PRO A 155 -7.75 13.00 12.87
N PHE A 156 -8.67 13.87 13.13
CA PHE A 156 -9.06 15.03 12.30
C PHE A 156 -9.88 14.75 11.03
N VAL A 157 -9.84 13.54 10.47
CA VAL A 157 -10.61 13.20 9.26
C VAL A 157 -11.68 12.16 9.57
N TYR A 158 -11.33 11.11 10.28
CA TYR A 158 -12.19 9.97 10.55
C TYR A 158 -12.53 9.82 12.05
N GLY A 159 -12.49 10.90 12.81
CA GLY A 159 -12.60 10.89 14.28
C GLY A 159 -13.79 10.13 14.88
N ALA A 160 -14.96 10.17 14.24
CA ALA A 160 -16.15 9.46 14.67
C ALA A 160 -16.44 8.17 13.88
N ARG A 161 -15.58 7.82 12.90
CA ARG A 161 -15.76 6.67 12.05
C ARG A 161 -15.34 5.40 12.77
N GLU A 162 -16.02 4.29 12.49
CA GLU A 162 -15.60 2.96 12.94
C GLU A 162 -14.19 2.63 12.43
N TYR A 163 -13.42 1.95 13.23
CA TYR A 163 -12.09 1.41 12.87
C TYR A 163 -11.90 0.05 13.55
N LEU A 164 -11.03 -0.76 12.97
CA LEU A 164 -10.73 -2.07 13.55
C LEU A 164 -9.97 -1.90 14.88
N PRO A 165 -10.42 -2.51 15.97
CA PRO A 165 -9.94 -2.20 17.32
C PRO A 165 -8.60 -2.87 17.67
N GLY A 166 -7.73 -3.13 16.68
CA GLY A 166 -6.39 -3.64 16.92
C GLY A 166 -5.97 -4.74 15.96
N PHE A 167 -4.87 -5.38 16.32
CA PHE A 167 -4.19 -6.37 15.48
C PHE A 167 -5.09 -7.56 15.12
N ASP A 168 -5.69 -8.22 16.13
CA ASP A 168 -6.48 -9.42 15.90
C ASP A 168 -7.71 -9.15 15.03
N ALA A 169 -8.38 -8.01 15.23
CA ALA A 169 -9.53 -7.62 14.42
C ALA A 169 -9.15 -7.34 12.95
N ALA A 170 -7.97 -6.75 12.72
CA ALA A 170 -7.47 -6.53 11.37
C ALA A 170 -7.07 -7.85 10.68
N VAL A 171 -6.45 -8.77 11.41
CA VAL A 171 -6.15 -10.13 10.92
C VAL A 171 -7.43 -10.88 10.59
N GLU A 172 -8.45 -10.80 11.44
CA GLU A 172 -9.75 -11.46 11.22
C GLU A 172 -10.42 -10.91 9.94
N ASP A 173 -10.47 -9.59 9.77
CA ASP A 173 -11.08 -8.94 8.62
C ASP A 173 -10.40 -9.35 7.30
N LEU A 174 -9.06 -9.30 7.26
CA LEU A 174 -8.30 -9.75 6.08
C LEU A 174 -8.44 -11.25 5.83
N THR A 175 -8.43 -12.07 6.90
CA THR A 175 -8.58 -13.53 6.79
C THR A 175 -9.93 -13.90 6.23
N ARG A 176 -10.99 -13.18 6.58
CA ARG A 176 -12.33 -13.41 6.07
C ARG A 176 -12.39 -13.28 4.54
N LEU A 177 -11.82 -12.20 3.99
CA LEU A 177 -11.77 -12.02 2.54
C LEU A 177 -10.84 -13.05 1.87
N HIS A 178 -9.68 -13.32 2.46
CA HIS A 178 -8.75 -14.33 1.96
C HIS A 178 -9.42 -15.71 1.85
N THR A 179 -10.13 -16.11 2.90
CA THR A 179 -10.88 -17.40 2.95
C THR A 179 -11.98 -17.42 1.90
N LEU A 180 -12.73 -16.32 1.74
CA LEU A 180 -13.75 -16.21 0.70
C LEU A 180 -13.14 -16.49 -0.68
N MET A 181 -12.05 -15.78 -1.03
CA MET A 181 -11.40 -15.93 -2.33
C MET A 181 -10.84 -17.33 -2.55
N GLN A 182 -10.21 -17.90 -1.54
CA GLN A 182 -9.69 -19.26 -1.62
C GLN A 182 -10.78 -20.31 -1.74
N THR A 183 -11.85 -20.22 -0.93
CA THR A 183 -12.90 -21.20 -0.90
C THR A 183 -13.79 -21.15 -2.15
N ARG A 184 -14.13 -19.95 -2.61
CA ARG A 184 -15.09 -19.77 -3.72
C ARG A 184 -14.42 -19.84 -5.10
N TYR A 185 -13.14 -19.42 -5.19
CA TYR A 185 -12.44 -19.29 -6.48
C TYR A 185 -11.12 -20.07 -6.55
N GLY A 186 -10.67 -20.72 -5.48
CA GLY A 186 -9.37 -21.39 -5.44
C GLY A 186 -8.20 -20.40 -5.56
N TYR A 187 -8.42 -19.13 -5.25
CA TYR A 187 -7.45 -18.05 -5.47
C TYR A 187 -6.80 -17.61 -4.17
N THR A 188 -5.46 -17.69 -4.13
CA THR A 188 -4.65 -17.18 -3.00
C THR A 188 -4.27 -15.74 -3.29
N MET A 189 -4.74 -14.84 -2.44
CA MET A 189 -4.49 -13.41 -2.60
C MET A 189 -3.03 -13.08 -2.26
N PRO A 190 -2.32 -12.40 -3.16
CA PRO A 190 -0.99 -11.86 -2.89
C PRO A 190 -1.07 -10.52 -2.12
N PRO A 191 -0.01 -9.69 -2.18
CA PRO A 191 0.10 -8.43 -1.45
C PRO A 191 -1.11 -7.48 -1.56
N ALA A 192 -1.27 -6.58 -0.60
CA ALA A 192 -2.39 -5.65 -0.53
C ALA A 192 -2.03 -4.32 0.16
N PRO A 193 -2.62 -3.19 -0.23
CA PRO A 193 -2.62 -1.98 0.57
C PRO A 193 -3.69 -2.05 1.67
N PRO A 194 -3.49 -1.40 2.84
CA PRO A 194 -4.54 -1.30 3.84
C PRO A 194 -5.65 -0.33 3.37
N PRO A 195 -6.88 -0.52 3.81
CA PRO A 195 -7.94 0.45 3.59
C PRO A 195 -7.51 1.85 4.04
N HIS A 196 -7.74 2.84 3.20
CA HIS A 196 -7.40 4.25 3.45
C HIS A 196 -5.92 4.52 3.78
N TYR A 197 -5.01 3.60 3.55
CA TYR A 197 -3.57 3.74 3.84
C TYR A 197 -3.29 4.20 5.29
N VAL A 198 -4.01 3.64 6.25
CA VAL A 198 -3.83 3.94 7.67
C VAL A 198 -2.93 2.90 8.32
N ASP A 199 -1.71 3.30 8.65
CA ASP A 199 -0.67 2.40 9.16
C ASP A 199 -0.69 2.23 10.68
N LYS A 200 -1.09 3.25 11.46
CA LYS A 200 -1.08 3.20 12.92
C LYS A 200 -2.33 2.53 13.47
N MET A 201 -2.11 1.55 14.32
CA MET A 201 -3.16 0.78 14.99
C MET A 201 -3.13 0.99 16.49
N THR A 202 -4.20 0.57 17.17
CA THR A 202 -4.24 0.54 18.63
C THR A 202 -3.32 -0.55 19.16
N GLY A 203 -2.84 -0.39 20.40
CA GLY A 203 -1.98 -1.39 21.04
C GLY A 203 -0.52 -1.35 20.62
N GLY A 204 -0.11 -0.36 19.81
CA GLY A 204 1.26 -0.21 19.33
C GLY A 204 1.61 -1.02 18.08
N PHE A 205 0.63 -1.69 17.49
CA PHE A 205 0.77 -2.36 16.20
C PHE A 205 0.68 -1.39 15.03
N THR A 206 1.07 -1.87 13.86
CA THR A 206 0.94 -1.21 12.58
C THR A 206 0.34 -2.16 11.55
N SER A 207 -0.10 -1.64 10.41
CA SER A 207 -0.52 -2.46 9.27
C SER A 207 0.60 -3.39 8.78
N TYR A 208 1.85 -2.99 8.91
CA TYR A 208 3.00 -3.84 8.58
C TYR A 208 3.04 -5.12 9.43
N ASP A 209 2.75 -5.00 10.74
CA ASP A 209 2.71 -6.17 11.62
C ASP A 209 1.60 -7.14 11.21
N VAL A 210 0.44 -6.60 10.78
CA VAL A 210 -0.69 -7.41 10.29
C VAL A 210 -0.31 -8.13 9.01
N TYR A 211 0.25 -7.41 8.03
CA TYR A 211 0.66 -8.02 6.76
C TYR A 211 1.80 -9.03 6.93
N ASP A 212 2.74 -8.74 7.84
CA ASP A 212 3.80 -9.69 8.18
C ASP A 212 3.23 -11.00 8.74
N HIS A 213 2.25 -10.90 9.64
CA HIS A 213 1.55 -12.06 10.19
C HIS A 213 0.79 -12.85 9.13
N MET A 214 0.12 -12.16 8.23
CA MET A 214 -0.63 -12.77 7.11
C MET A 214 0.27 -13.35 6.00
N GLY A 215 1.57 -13.08 6.04
CA GLY A 215 2.49 -13.40 4.94
C GLY A 215 2.27 -12.52 3.71
N TYR A 216 1.63 -11.37 3.87
CA TYR A 216 1.38 -10.42 2.79
C TYR A 216 2.56 -9.46 2.61
N GLN A 217 2.69 -8.94 1.40
CA GLN A 217 3.59 -7.86 1.06
C GLN A 217 2.81 -6.55 1.03
N TYR A 218 3.19 -5.57 1.87
CA TYR A 218 2.58 -4.24 1.83
C TYR A 218 2.95 -3.52 0.53
N MET A 219 1.95 -3.14 -0.23
CA MET A 219 2.12 -2.32 -1.43
C MET A 219 1.34 -1.02 -1.30
N ALA A 220 1.83 0.03 -1.93
CA ALA A 220 1.15 1.31 -2.00
C ALA A 220 1.45 1.97 -3.33
N ALA A 221 0.52 2.75 -3.82
CA ALA A 221 0.76 3.55 -5.01
C ALA A 221 1.84 4.60 -4.78
N SER A 222 2.73 4.74 -5.74
CA SER A 222 3.71 5.84 -5.82
C SER A 222 3.17 7.05 -6.55
N PHE A 223 2.14 6.87 -7.35
CA PHE A 223 1.46 7.92 -8.10
C PHE A 223 -0.06 7.85 -7.83
N ASP A 224 -0.62 8.95 -7.35
CA ASP A 224 -2.06 9.09 -7.16
C ASP A 224 -2.71 9.43 -8.50
N GLY A 225 -3.45 8.49 -9.07
CA GLY A 225 -4.22 8.66 -10.31
C GLY A 225 -5.45 9.56 -10.16
N ALA A 226 -5.67 10.11 -8.97
CA ALA A 226 -6.82 10.95 -8.61
C ALA A 226 -8.18 10.22 -8.78
N GLY A 227 -9.24 10.97 -9.10
CA GLY A 227 -10.58 10.38 -9.34
C GLY A 227 -11.44 10.19 -8.09
N TRP A 228 -10.85 10.20 -6.89
CA TRP A 228 -11.54 10.06 -5.61
C TRP A 228 -12.03 11.40 -5.02
N LEU A 229 -11.40 12.53 -5.39
CA LEU A 229 -11.82 13.87 -4.97
C LEU A 229 -12.74 14.50 -6.00
N PRO A 230 -13.88 15.05 -5.59
CA PRO A 230 -14.76 15.77 -6.50
C PRO A 230 -14.20 17.14 -6.88
N SER A 231 -14.53 17.57 -8.08
CA SER A 231 -14.34 18.96 -8.50
C SER A 231 -15.24 19.90 -7.71
N THR A 232 -14.84 21.16 -7.62
CA THR A 232 -15.61 22.24 -7.01
C THR A 232 -16.54 22.94 -8.00
N GLU A 233 -16.55 22.56 -9.26
CA GLU A 233 -17.45 23.07 -10.28
C GLU A 233 -18.91 22.76 -9.95
N SER A 234 -19.80 23.71 -10.17
CA SER A 234 -21.21 23.56 -9.86
C SER A 234 -22.01 22.84 -10.95
N ASP A 235 -21.59 22.97 -12.20
CA ASP A 235 -22.17 22.24 -13.31
C ASP A 235 -21.66 20.80 -13.32
N PRO A 236 -22.54 19.78 -13.35
CA PRO A 236 -22.13 18.38 -13.27
C PRO A 236 -21.20 17.92 -14.41
N GLU A 237 -21.44 18.39 -15.64
CA GLU A 237 -20.60 18.02 -16.79
C GLU A 237 -19.23 18.72 -16.70
N ALA A 238 -19.20 20.00 -16.38
CA ALA A 238 -17.94 20.73 -16.16
C ALA A 238 -17.13 20.12 -15.02
N ALA A 239 -17.81 19.67 -13.95
CA ALA A 239 -17.22 19.00 -12.81
C ALA A 239 -16.57 17.66 -13.25
N LEU A 240 -17.28 16.83 -14.01
CA LEU A 240 -16.77 15.57 -14.54
C LEU A 240 -15.54 15.81 -15.43
N GLN A 241 -15.61 16.78 -16.33
CA GLN A 241 -14.49 17.14 -17.21
C GLN A 241 -13.27 17.65 -16.43
N ALA A 242 -13.49 18.39 -15.34
CA ALA A 242 -12.41 18.82 -14.46
C ALA A 242 -11.77 17.65 -13.71
N GLU A 243 -12.56 16.68 -13.28
CA GLU A 243 -12.08 15.45 -12.63
C GLU A 243 -11.28 14.56 -13.60
N ILE A 244 -11.75 14.38 -14.84
CA ILE A 244 -11.02 13.66 -15.89
C ILE A 244 -9.67 14.34 -16.14
N ARG A 245 -9.65 15.66 -16.32
CA ARG A 245 -8.39 16.40 -16.49
C ARG A 245 -7.45 16.23 -15.31
N ALA A 246 -7.98 16.22 -14.08
CA ALA A 246 -7.17 16.01 -12.88
C ALA A 246 -6.53 14.62 -12.83
N MET A 247 -7.10 13.64 -13.52
CA MET A 247 -6.54 12.29 -13.63
C MET A 247 -5.50 12.18 -14.75
N VAL A 248 -5.70 12.85 -15.88
CA VAL A 248 -4.86 12.68 -17.08
C VAL A 248 -3.68 13.65 -17.13
N GLU A 249 -3.92 14.94 -16.86
CA GLU A 249 -2.89 15.99 -17.03
C GLU A 249 -1.65 15.82 -16.13
N PRO A 250 -1.73 15.36 -14.88
CA PRO A 250 -0.53 15.09 -14.10
C PRO A 250 0.36 13.99 -14.70
N MET A 251 -0.25 12.95 -15.32
CA MET A 251 0.49 11.89 -16.01
C MET A 251 1.18 12.44 -17.26
N ARG A 252 0.46 13.22 -18.06
CA ARG A 252 1.00 13.87 -19.27
C ARG A 252 2.23 14.73 -18.91
N LYS A 253 2.10 15.61 -17.93
CA LYS A 253 3.19 16.47 -17.49
C LYS A 253 4.39 15.70 -16.93
N ALA A 254 4.15 14.58 -16.26
CA ALA A 254 5.21 13.73 -15.76
C ALA A 254 6.00 13.10 -16.91
N LEU A 255 5.30 12.56 -17.93
CA LEU A 255 5.91 11.94 -19.11
C LEU A 255 6.59 12.94 -20.04
N GLU A 256 6.03 14.13 -20.22
CA GLU A 256 6.67 15.21 -20.99
C GLU A 256 7.99 15.66 -20.36
N LYS A 257 8.05 15.65 -19.02
CA LYS A 257 9.26 16.02 -18.27
C LYS A 257 10.28 14.89 -18.23
N ASP A 258 9.83 13.66 -18.09
CA ASP A 258 10.65 12.46 -17.99
C ASP A 258 9.90 11.27 -18.62
N PRO A 259 10.24 10.88 -19.86
CA PRO A 259 9.61 9.77 -20.55
C PRO A 259 9.71 8.43 -19.82
N ASP A 260 10.63 8.27 -18.88
CA ASP A 260 10.83 7.05 -18.08
C ASP A 260 10.23 7.16 -16.67
N PHE A 261 9.47 8.24 -16.40
CA PHE A 261 8.91 8.54 -15.08
C PHE A 261 8.14 7.36 -14.47
N PHE A 262 7.31 6.67 -15.26
CA PHE A 262 6.48 5.58 -14.79
C PHE A 262 7.17 4.21 -14.77
N CYS A 263 8.46 4.10 -15.14
CA CYS A 263 9.17 2.82 -15.03
C CYS A 263 9.13 2.30 -13.59
N GLY A 264 8.49 1.14 -13.40
CA GLY A 264 8.38 0.49 -12.11
C GLY A 264 7.42 1.14 -11.10
N GLN A 265 6.63 2.14 -11.49
CA GLN A 265 5.67 2.79 -10.61
C GLN A 265 4.36 2.03 -10.48
N ILE A 266 3.68 2.24 -9.35
CA ILE A 266 2.32 1.76 -9.08
C ILE A 266 1.40 2.99 -9.10
N ILE A 267 0.41 2.98 -9.98
CA ILE A 267 -0.55 4.07 -10.20
C ILE A 267 -1.86 3.69 -9.54
N PHE A 268 -2.31 4.48 -8.57
CA PHE A 268 -3.61 4.31 -7.92
C PHE A 268 -4.75 4.72 -8.85
N GLN A 269 -5.80 3.92 -8.88
CA GLN A 269 -7.12 4.23 -9.42
C GLN A 269 -8.19 3.79 -8.41
N LYS A 270 -9.40 4.28 -8.59
CA LYS A 270 -10.53 3.89 -7.77
C LYS A 270 -11.53 3.06 -8.57
N ASP A 271 -11.82 1.83 -8.13
CA ASP A 271 -12.97 1.05 -8.60
C ASP A 271 -14.18 1.37 -7.71
N GLY A 272 -14.65 2.62 -7.81
CA GLY A 272 -15.73 3.10 -6.97
C GLY A 272 -16.12 4.54 -7.31
N TYR A 273 -17.22 5.00 -6.72
CA TYR A 273 -17.68 6.38 -6.86
C TYR A 273 -16.79 7.35 -6.10
N ASN A 274 -16.61 8.56 -6.62
CA ASN A 274 -16.03 9.63 -5.84
C ASN A 274 -17.04 10.21 -4.85
N MET A 275 -16.60 11.16 -4.04
CA MET A 275 -17.40 11.80 -2.99
C MET A 275 -18.58 12.61 -3.51
N ALA A 276 -18.68 12.82 -4.82
CA ALA A 276 -19.82 13.49 -5.48
C ALA A 276 -20.65 12.51 -6.33
N LYS A 277 -20.51 11.21 -6.09
CA LYS A 277 -21.25 10.13 -6.77
C LYS A 277 -20.98 10.08 -8.28
N ARG A 278 -19.76 10.42 -8.69
CA ARG A 278 -19.30 10.31 -10.07
C ARG A 278 -18.19 9.28 -10.17
N THR A 279 -17.99 8.78 -11.38
CA THR A 279 -16.99 7.77 -11.71
C THR A 279 -16.03 8.30 -12.78
N PRO A 280 -15.25 9.37 -12.50
CA PRO A 280 -14.37 9.95 -13.52
C PRO A 280 -13.38 8.92 -14.08
N VAL A 281 -13.03 7.88 -13.32
CA VAL A 281 -12.16 6.79 -13.77
C VAL A 281 -12.71 6.06 -15.00
N ALA A 282 -14.03 5.86 -15.10
CA ALA A 282 -14.66 5.22 -16.26
C ALA A 282 -14.43 5.99 -17.57
N PHE A 283 -14.19 7.28 -17.48
CA PHE A 283 -13.95 8.16 -18.63
C PHE A 283 -12.45 8.41 -18.84
N ALA A 284 -11.67 8.56 -17.78
CA ALA A 284 -10.26 8.92 -17.84
C ALA A 284 -9.32 7.75 -18.14
N LEU A 285 -9.68 6.52 -17.75
CA LEU A 285 -8.80 5.37 -17.86
C LEU A 285 -8.29 5.13 -19.28
N GLY A 286 -9.19 5.24 -20.28
CA GLY A 286 -8.81 5.10 -21.69
C GLY A 286 -7.77 6.13 -22.13
N GLU A 287 -7.91 7.39 -21.72
CA GLU A 287 -6.94 8.45 -22.04
C GLU A 287 -5.60 8.22 -21.32
N GLN A 288 -5.62 7.75 -20.07
CA GLN A 288 -4.41 7.42 -19.32
C GLN A 288 -3.65 6.25 -19.96
N LEU A 289 -4.36 5.20 -20.39
CA LEU A 289 -3.77 4.04 -21.06
C LEU A 289 -3.23 4.40 -22.44
N ALA A 290 -3.97 5.19 -23.22
CA ALA A 290 -3.51 5.72 -24.51
C ALA A 290 -2.21 6.51 -24.36
N LEU A 291 -2.17 7.41 -23.36
CA LEU A 291 -0.98 8.20 -23.06
C LEU A 291 0.21 7.32 -22.67
N LEU A 292 0.03 6.34 -21.80
CA LEU A 292 1.09 5.40 -21.42
C LEU A 292 1.58 4.60 -22.65
N GLN A 293 0.66 4.14 -23.51
CA GLN A 293 1.00 3.40 -24.72
C GLN A 293 1.77 4.25 -25.74
N GLU A 294 1.44 5.55 -25.87
CA GLU A 294 2.17 6.51 -26.71
C GLU A 294 3.66 6.59 -26.32
N TYR A 295 3.94 6.53 -25.01
CA TYR A 295 5.31 6.50 -24.49
C TYR A 295 5.91 5.09 -24.41
N GLY A 296 5.22 4.07 -24.96
CA GLY A 296 5.70 2.69 -25.03
C GLY A 296 5.58 1.90 -23.73
N TYR A 297 4.75 2.33 -22.79
CA TYR A 297 4.51 1.61 -21.56
C TYR A 297 3.53 0.45 -21.74
N GLN A 298 3.79 -0.62 -21.00
CA GLN A 298 2.85 -1.70 -20.75
C GLN A 298 2.39 -1.65 -19.30
N VAL A 299 1.07 -1.73 -19.09
CA VAL A 299 0.48 -1.85 -17.75
C VAL A 299 0.32 -3.33 -17.42
N VAL A 300 0.91 -3.73 -16.29
CA VAL A 300 0.94 -5.13 -15.83
C VAL A 300 0.41 -5.22 -14.39
N PRO A 301 -0.03 -6.41 -13.95
CA PRO A 301 -0.35 -6.63 -12.53
C PRO A 301 0.86 -6.36 -11.64
N VAL A 302 0.61 -5.93 -10.40
CA VAL A 302 1.70 -5.62 -9.46
C VAL A 302 2.61 -6.82 -9.20
N GLY A 303 2.08 -8.05 -9.19
CA GLY A 303 2.89 -9.26 -9.06
C GLY A 303 3.92 -9.42 -10.17
N GLU A 304 3.56 -9.08 -11.41
CA GLU A 304 4.51 -9.07 -12.54
C GLU A 304 5.54 -7.94 -12.39
N LEU A 305 5.11 -6.76 -11.92
CA LEU A 305 6.03 -5.67 -11.64
C LEU A 305 7.04 -6.04 -10.56
N LEU A 306 6.60 -6.71 -9.48
CA LEU A 306 7.47 -7.19 -8.41
C LEU A 306 8.47 -8.26 -8.88
N ALA A 307 8.15 -9.00 -9.94
CA ALA A 307 9.05 -9.98 -10.51
C ALA A 307 10.28 -9.34 -11.21
N GLU A 308 10.22 -8.06 -11.56
CA GLU A 308 11.39 -7.32 -12.06
C GLU A 308 12.40 -7.10 -10.93
N SER A 309 11.95 -6.51 -9.83
CA SER A 309 12.71 -6.37 -8.60
C SER A 309 11.79 -6.11 -7.42
N PRO A 310 12.05 -6.67 -6.23
CA PRO A 310 11.37 -6.26 -5.01
C PRO A 310 11.92 -4.95 -4.41
N PHE A 311 12.90 -4.31 -5.07
CA PHE A 311 13.59 -3.13 -4.58
C PHE A 311 13.37 -1.94 -5.53
N ALA A 312 13.42 -0.73 -4.98
CA ALA A 312 13.24 0.50 -5.75
C ALA A 312 14.53 1.06 -6.34
N ASP A 313 15.69 0.57 -5.89
CA ASP A 313 17.02 1.10 -6.24
C ASP A 313 18.03 0.02 -6.60
N VAL A 314 17.62 -1.24 -6.71
CA VAL A 314 18.48 -2.38 -7.07
C VAL A 314 17.79 -3.21 -8.14
N GLY A 315 18.45 -3.37 -9.28
CA GLY A 315 17.98 -4.17 -10.41
C GLY A 315 18.70 -5.51 -10.53
N ARG A 316 18.31 -6.27 -11.56
CA ARG A 316 18.89 -7.58 -11.87
C ARG A 316 20.34 -7.54 -12.33
N ASP A 317 20.83 -6.36 -12.70
CA ASP A 317 22.23 -6.10 -13.05
C ASP A 317 23.15 -6.00 -11.82
N GLU A 318 22.60 -5.88 -10.62
CA GLU A 318 23.36 -5.92 -9.38
C GLU A 318 23.91 -7.34 -9.12
N PRO A 319 25.23 -7.56 -8.97
CA PRO A 319 25.81 -8.87 -8.74
C PRO A 319 25.26 -9.62 -7.52
N LEU A 320 24.75 -8.89 -6.54
CA LEU A 320 24.16 -9.47 -5.33
C LEU A 320 22.64 -9.67 -5.43
N PHE A 321 22.00 -9.39 -6.59
CA PHE A 321 20.55 -9.35 -6.73
C PHE A 321 19.84 -10.60 -6.19
N ASP A 322 20.26 -11.78 -6.62
CA ASP A 322 19.66 -13.06 -6.20
C ASP A 322 19.80 -13.28 -4.69
N ARG A 323 20.98 -12.93 -4.16
CA ARG A 323 21.26 -13.02 -2.72
C ARG A 323 20.39 -12.05 -1.92
N LEU A 324 20.29 -10.80 -2.36
CA LEU A 324 19.45 -9.78 -1.72
C LEU A 324 17.97 -10.17 -1.78
N THR A 325 17.53 -10.72 -2.88
CA THR A 325 16.16 -11.23 -3.04
C THR A 325 15.89 -12.39 -2.08
N ALA A 326 16.82 -13.35 -1.95
CA ALA A 326 16.70 -14.44 -0.99
C ALA A 326 16.65 -13.93 0.45
N LEU A 327 17.55 -13.01 0.83
CA LEU A 327 17.52 -12.37 2.16
C LEU A 327 16.21 -11.65 2.43
N ALA A 328 15.66 -10.98 1.44
CA ALA A 328 14.38 -10.29 1.56
C ALA A 328 13.20 -11.26 1.73
N GLN A 329 13.19 -12.37 0.99
CA GLN A 329 12.19 -13.44 1.12
C GLN A 329 12.24 -14.10 2.51
N GLN A 330 13.44 -14.26 3.04
CA GLN A 330 13.68 -14.75 4.41
C GLN A 330 13.42 -13.67 5.48
N ARG A 331 12.92 -12.50 5.10
CA ARG A 331 12.67 -11.36 6.00
C ARG A 331 13.92 -10.87 6.75
N ALA A 332 15.10 -11.14 6.20
CA ALA A 332 16.37 -10.73 6.77
C ALA A 332 16.74 -9.28 6.39
N ILE A 333 16.13 -8.73 5.35
CA ILE A 333 16.26 -7.33 4.96
C ILE A 333 14.91 -6.64 5.12
N VAL A 334 14.91 -5.54 5.85
CA VAL A 334 13.69 -4.85 6.22
C VAL A 334 13.86 -3.35 6.11
N PHE A 335 13.01 -2.72 5.32
CA PHE A 335 12.99 -1.27 5.10
C PHE A 335 11.57 -0.74 5.03
N SER A 336 11.41 0.52 5.41
CA SER A 336 10.12 1.20 5.32
C SER A 336 9.71 1.53 3.87
N ASP A 337 10.69 1.67 2.96
CA ASP A 337 10.50 2.23 1.61
C ASP A 337 11.05 1.34 0.47
N ASN A 338 11.32 0.08 0.71
CA ASN A 338 11.93 -0.92 -0.19
C ASN A 338 13.21 -0.47 -0.95
N ARG A 339 13.94 0.53 -0.42
CA ARG A 339 15.25 0.95 -0.92
C ARG A 339 16.36 0.32 -0.11
N LEU A 340 17.32 -0.29 -0.79
CA LEU A 340 18.46 -0.95 -0.13
C LEU A 340 19.58 0.04 0.20
N ARG A 341 19.81 1.05 -0.64
CA ARG A 341 20.91 2.01 -0.45
C ARG A 341 22.22 1.30 -0.15
N LEU A 342 22.63 0.41 -1.05
CA LEU A 342 23.69 -0.58 -0.83
C LEU A 342 25.02 0.06 -0.44
N ASP A 343 25.31 1.26 -0.92
CA ASP A 343 26.59 1.92 -0.71
C ASP A 343 26.62 2.77 0.60
N ASP A 344 25.49 2.90 1.29
CA ASP A 344 25.44 3.55 2.60
C ASP A 344 25.99 2.60 3.69
N PRO A 345 26.60 3.15 4.76
CA PRO A 345 27.01 2.35 5.93
C PRO A 345 25.80 1.65 6.55
N MET A 346 25.99 0.36 6.90
CA MET A 346 24.97 -0.36 7.65
C MET A 346 24.91 0.11 9.10
N THR A 347 23.69 0.23 9.62
CA THR A 347 23.49 0.56 11.04
C THR A 347 23.41 -0.70 11.90
N VAL A 348 23.70 -0.57 13.20
CA VAL A 348 23.61 -1.67 14.15
C VAL A 348 22.18 -2.21 14.27
N GLY A 349 21.17 -1.34 14.14
CA GLY A 349 19.77 -1.76 14.08
C GLY A 349 19.45 -2.66 12.87
N GLU A 350 19.97 -2.32 11.69
CA GLU A 350 19.83 -3.13 10.47
C GLU A 350 20.57 -4.46 10.60
N LEU A 351 21.78 -4.46 11.16
CA LEU A 351 22.52 -5.68 11.47
C LEU A 351 21.74 -6.57 12.43
N ALA A 352 21.18 -6.01 13.49
CA ALA A 352 20.36 -6.76 14.43
C ALA A 352 19.13 -7.40 13.76
N MET A 353 18.48 -6.68 12.82
CA MET A 353 17.36 -7.24 12.05
C MET A 353 17.81 -8.37 11.11
N LEU A 354 19.02 -8.31 10.58
CA LEU A 354 19.59 -9.38 9.76
C LEU A 354 19.83 -10.65 10.60
N LEU A 355 20.35 -10.51 11.82
CA LEU A 355 20.74 -11.59 12.70
C LEU A 355 19.60 -12.22 13.49
N ALA A 356 18.62 -11.41 13.92
CA ALA A 356 17.57 -11.85 14.83
C ALA A 356 16.59 -12.85 14.18
N PRO A 357 16.11 -13.86 14.91
CA PRO A 357 15.09 -14.79 14.42
C PRO A 357 13.80 -14.07 14.01
N LYS A 358 13.18 -14.54 12.93
CA LYS A 358 11.97 -13.95 12.34
C LYS A 358 10.69 -14.53 12.98
N ALA A 359 10.69 -14.73 14.31
CA ALA A 359 9.57 -15.33 15.03
C ALA A 359 8.47 -14.31 15.35
N GLU A 360 7.22 -14.75 15.29
CA GLU A 360 6.03 -13.96 15.70
C GLU A 360 6.16 -13.36 17.11
N THR A 361 6.81 -14.08 18.03
CA THR A 361 7.09 -13.63 19.40
C THR A 361 7.86 -12.31 19.46
N ILE A 362 8.76 -12.04 18.53
CA ILE A 362 9.51 -10.79 18.49
C ILE A 362 8.59 -9.64 18.11
N THR A 363 7.76 -9.81 17.09
CA THR A 363 6.78 -8.81 16.66
C THR A 363 5.83 -8.40 17.78
N ARG A 364 5.28 -9.37 18.53
CA ARG A 364 4.40 -9.11 19.69
C ARG A 364 5.12 -8.40 20.81
N ARG A 365 6.34 -8.79 21.14
CA ARG A 365 7.16 -8.11 22.16
C ARG A 365 7.45 -6.66 21.79
N VAL A 366 7.82 -6.41 20.53
CA VAL A 366 8.06 -5.05 20.02
C VAL A 366 6.79 -4.20 20.09
N ALA A 367 5.63 -4.75 19.69
CA ALA A 367 4.37 -4.04 19.77
C ALA A 367 3.99 -3.67 21.23
N GLN A 368 4.21 -4.59 22.18
CA GLN A 368 3.99 -4.32 23.61
C GLN A 368 4.88 -3.20 24.13
N LEU A 369 6.16 -3.22 23.79
CA LEU A 369 7.13 -2.19 24.19
C LEU A 369 6.81 -0.83 23.57
N ARG A 370 6.39 -0.81 22.30
CA ARG A 370 5.93 0.41 21.62
C ARG A 370 4.73 1.06 22.30
N ARG A 371 3.77 0.25 22.76
CA ARG A 371 2.58 0.74 23.47
C ARG A 371 2.92 1.58 24.70
N ILE A 372 4.01 1.27 25.35
CA ILE A 372 4.48 1.99 26.55
C ILE A 372 5.59 3.02 26.24
N GLY A 373 5.82 3.32 24.95
CA GLY A 373 6.82 4.30 24.53
C GLY A 373 8.27 3.88 24.80
N ARG A 374 8.54 2.57 24.94
CA ARG A 374 9.86 2.03 25.25
C ARG A 374 10.51 1.26 24.10
N ALA A 375 9.89 1.23 22.93
CA ALA A 375 10.46 0.55 21.78
C ALA A 375 10.52 1.44 20.54
N GLY A 376 11.66 1.44 19.86
CA GLY A 376 11.86 1.88 18.49
C GLY A 376 11.69 0.72 17.49
N ALA A 377 12.02 1.00 16.22
CA ALA A 377 11.87 0.06 15.12
C ALA A 377 12.70 -1.24 15.29
N TYR A 378 13.86 -1.12 15.91
CA TYR A 378 14.84 -2.20 16.01
C TYR A 378 14.92 -2.84 17.39
N ASP A 379 14.17 -2.35 18.39
CA ASP A 379 14.41 -2.69 19.80
C ASP A 379 14.26 -4.18 20.11
N GLY A 380 13.33 -4.87 19.45
CA GLY A 380 13.15 -6.31 19.61
C GLY A 380 14.35 -7.11 19.12
N ALA A 381 14.84 -6.80 17.95
CA ALA A 381 16.02 -7.42 17.37
C ALA A 381 17.29 -7.06 18.14
N MET A 382 17.44 -5.80 18.55
CA MET A 382 18.54 -5.34 19.40
C MET A 382 18.58 -6.05 20.76
N ALA A 383 17.42 -6.21 21.41
CA ALA A 383 17.33 -6.92 22.67
C ALA A 383 17.80 -8.37 22.53
N TRP A 384 17.30 -9.07 21.51
CA TRP A 384 17.72 -10.44 21.23
C TRP A 384 19.22 -10.53 20.92
N CYS A 385 19.77 -9.63 20.08
CA CYS A 385 21.19 -9.64 19.74
C CYS A 385 22.09 -9.36 20.96
N ARG A 386 21.67 -8.47 21.89
CA ARG A 386 22.38 -8.23 23.15
C ARG A 386 22.38 -9.49 24.03
N GLU A 387 21.19 -10.09 24.25
CA GLU A 387 21.02 -11.33 25.01
C GLU A 387 21.92 -12.48 24.49
N ASN A 388 22.24 -12.46 23.20
CA ASN A 388 23.09 -13.47 22.56
C ASN A 388 24.54 -13.00 22.31
N GLY A 389 24.93 -11.84 22.83
CA GLY A 389 26.29 -11.31 22.72
C GLY A 389 26.73 -10.94 21.30
N LEU A 390 25.77 -10.69 20.40
CA LEU A 390 26.03 -10.35 18.98
C LEU A 390 26.22 -8.86 18.74
N VAL A 391 25.71 -8.02 19.64
CA VAL A 391 25.91 -6.57 19.67
C VAL A 391 26.18 -6.11 21.09
N SER A 392 26.92 -5.01 21.25
CA SER A 392 27.23 -4.44 22.57
C SER A 392 25.97 -3.98 23.29
N GLU A 393 25.95 -4.12 24.63
CA GLU A 393 24.90 -3.55 25.48
C GLU A 393 24.73 -2.04 25.31
N ALA A 394 25.83 -1.31 25.07
CA ALA A 394 25.85 0.14 24.90
C ALA A 394 25.50 0.60 23.48
N ALA A 395 25.41 -0.30 22.49
CA ALA A 395 25.17 0.06 21.10
C ALA A 395 23.79 0.64 20.89
N HIS A 396 23.72 1.74 20.13
CA HIS A 396 22.47 2.35 19.70
C HIS A 396 22.08 1.86 18.29
N PRO A 397 20.78 1.67 17.98
CA PRO A 397 20.37 1.20 16.63
C PRO A 397 20.85 2.09 15.46
N ALA A 398 21.05 3.39 15.70
CA ALA A 398 21.54 4.32 14.67
C ALA A 398 23.07 4.35 14.55
N ASP A 399 23.82 3.68 15.42
CA ASP A 399 25.27 3.59 15.28
C ASP A 399 25.62 2.82 14.02
N HIS A 400 26.74 3.18 13.39
CA HIS A 400 27.26 2.42 12.26
C HIS A 400 27.96 1.14 12.75
N VAL A 401 27.82 0.09 11.96
CA VAL A 401 28.53 -1.17 12.18
C VAL A 401 30.03 -0.96 12.04
N THR A 402 30.81 -1.43 12.99
CA THR A 402 32.28 -1.36 13.00
C THR A 402 32.93 -2.72 13.16
N ALA A 403 32.14 -3.75 13.43
CA ALA A 403 32.57 -5.13 13.53
C ALA A 403 31.39 -6.07 13.24
N LEU A 404 31.68 -7.26 12.74
CA LEU A 404 30.71 -8.30 12.45
C LEU A 404 30.99 -9.55 13.27
N PRO A 405 29.96 -10.27 13.78
CA PRO A 405 30.14 -11.54 14.45
C PRO A 405 30.72 -12.60 13.48
N GLU A 406 31.93 -13.06 13.71
CA GLU A 406 32.66 -14.01 12.83
C GLU A 406 31.88 -15.28 12.49
N ALA A 407 31.07 -15.76 13.43
CA ALA A 407 30.23 -16.95 13.22
C ALA A 407 29.16 -16.75 12.11
N TRP A 408 28.81 -15.51 11.79
CA TRP A 408 27.71 -15.15 10.89
C TRP A 408 28.19 -14.55 9.55
N PHE A 409 29.45 -14.14 9.48
CA PHE A 409 30.01 -13.44 8.34
C PHE A 409 31.35 -14.02 7.90
N VAL A 410 31.66 -13.88 6.63
CA VAL A 410 33.05 -13.99 6.16
C VAL A 410 33.76 -12.66 6.46
N PRO A 411 35.10 -12.65 6.68
CA PRO A 411 35.84 -11.42 6.93
C PRO A 411 35.64 -10.38 5.85
N THR A 412 35.42 -9.13 6.28
CA THR A 412 35.37 -7.94 5.41
C THR A 412 35.89 -6.75 6.18
N ASP A 413 36.55 -5.84 5.47
CA ASP A 413 37.11 -4.58 6.03
C ASP A 413 36.16 -3.39 5.78
N SER A 414 35.03 -3.62 5.14
CA SER A 414 34.04 -2.59 4.82
C SER A 414 32.67 -2.98 5.37
N PHE A 415 31.94 -1.97 5.84
CA PHE A 415 30.64 -2.14 6.52
C PHE A 415 29.51 -1.37 5.82
N THR A 416 29.60 -1.18 4.49
CA THR A 416 28.45 -0.77 3.71
C THR A 416 27.39 -1.88 3.72
N ARG A 417 26.15 -1.55 3.42
CA ARG A 417 25.09 -2.57 3.29
C ARG A 417 25.46 -3.62 2.26
N ARG A 418 26.04 -3.22 1.13
CA ARG A 418 26.57 -4.09 0.09
C ARG A 418 27.52 -5.14 0.65
N ASP A 419 28.56 -4.69 1.35
CA ASP A 419 29.62 -5.56 1.84
C ASP A 419 29.13 -6.50 2.94
N VAL A 420 28.29 -5.96 3.85
CA VAL A 420 27.71 -6.78 4.92
C VAL A 420 26.77 -7.85 4.37
N TYR A 421 25.89 -7.50 3.40
CA TYR A 421 25.04 -8.52 2.77
C TYR A 421 25.85 -9.53 1.95
N ALA A 422 26.94 -9.11 1.29
CA ALA A 422 27.84 -10.01 0.59
C ALA A 422 28.54 -10.99 1.54
N ALA A 423 29.00 -10.48 2.68
CA ALA A 423 29.74 -11.24 3.69
C ALA A 423 28.87 -12.17 4.54
N PHE A 424 27.55 -11.96 4.62
CA PHE A 424 26.65 -12.77 5.46
C PHE A 424 26.62 -14.24 5.04
N ARG A 425 26.73 -15.15 5.98
CA ARG A 425 26.70 -16.62 5.72
C ARG A 425 25.25 -17.08 5.55
N MET A 426 24.86 -17.41 4.32
CA MET A 426 23.47 -17.79 3.97
C MET A 426 23.00 -19.09 4.64
N ASP A 427 23.92 -19.94 5.08
CA ASP A 427 23.64 -21.17 5.85
C ASP A 427 23.19 -20.89 7.30
N ARG A 428 23.18 -19.61 7.70
CA ARG A 428 22.74 -19.17 9.02
C ARG A 428 21.30 -18.61 9.05
N LEU A 429 20.65 -18.51 7.88
CA LEU A 429 19.26 -18.05 7.78
C LEU A 429 18.25 -19.05 8.36
#